data_62d5c2a6f0c40d727ee9a34ad3042a3e
#
_entry.id   62d5c2a6f0c40d727ee9a34ad3042a3e
#
_cell.length_a   1.000
_cell.length_b   1.000
_cell.length_c   1.000
_cell.angle_alpha   90.00
_cell.angle_beta   90.00
_cell.angle_gamma   90.00
#
_symmetry.space_group_name_H-M   'P 1'
#
loop_
_entity.id
_entity.type
_entity.pdbx_description
1 polymer ?
#
loop_
_entity_poly.entity_id
_entity_poly.type
_entity_poly.pdbx_seq_one_letter_code
_entity_poly.pdbx_strand_id
1 'polypeptide(L)'
;MTTCHRPTHERRFTNVRGHPPASRYAQEDARVFALAVRAISPLEDADIAQVLAITRPRELARGQFLLRAGERACEVGVVVSGLLREYFVMPDGTERTKAFGLSGYPTGSLADLLSGQPSKAFIVAEEPTRILVADYADSLALADRSLAWRRYGERLTQLILLVKAEREYELLGMDAAARYERFSARYPGLEARVAARHVASYLGITAVHLSRLRRRRRYAAAALRTRLKAS
;
A
#
# COMPACT_ATOMS: atom_id res chain seq x y z
N MET A 1 23.49 -14.07 10.53
CA MET A 1 22.80 -12.81 10.85
C MET A 1 23.39 -11.71 9.95
N THR A 2 22.76 -11.41 8.84
CA THR A 2 23.28 -10.45 7.86
C THR A 2 22.66 -9.09 8.17
N THR A 3 23.48 -8.17 8.67
CA THR A 3 23.10 -6.78 8.99
C THR A 3 22.57 -6.10 7.74
N CYS A 4 21.35 -5.60 7.79
CA CYS A 4 20.73 -4.81 6.74
C CYS A 4 21.46 -3.45 6.64
N HIS A 5 22.19 -3.24 5.54
CA HIS A 5 22.95 -2.01 5.32
C HIS A 5 21.97 -0.93 4.84
N ARG A 6 21.83 0.14 5.63
CA ARG A 6 21.09 1.35 5.26
C ARG A 6 21.78 2.02 4.06
N PRO A 7 21.07 2.41 3.00
CA PRO A 7 21.64 3.32 2.01
C PRO A 7 21.86 4.68 2.65
N THR A 8 23.12 5.13 2.71
CA THR A 8 23.55 6.44 3.19
C THR A 8 23.17 7.54 2.19
N HIS A 9 21.90 7.89 2.12
CA HIS A 9 21.44 9.12 1.49
C HIS A 9 20.57 9.92 2.45
N GLU A 10 21.15 10.31 3.59
CA GLU A 10 20.66 11.45 4.37
C GLU A 10 21.01 12.75 3.64
N ARG A 11 20.18 13.15 2.67
CA ARG A 11 20.10 14.58 2.34
C ARG A 11 19.22 15.23 3.39
N ARG A 12 19.80 16.11 4.20
CA ARG A 12 19.10 17.03 5.10
C ARG A 12 18.00 17.74 4.29
N PHE A 13 16.75 17.42 4.58
CA PHE A 13 15.61 18.17 4.05
C PHE A 13 15.55 19.52 4.78
N THR A 14 15.84 20.58 4.02
CA THR A 14 15.56 21.95 4.42
C THR A 14 14.04 22.14 4.50
N ASN A 15 13.62 22.65 5.62
CA ASN A 15 12.25 23.00 6.02
C ASN A 15 11.56 23.82 4.92
N VAL A 16 10.63 23.21 4.17
CA VAL A 16 9.76 23.94 3.24
C VAL A 16 8.67 24.59 4.07
N ARG A 17 8.61 25.94 4.02
CA ARG A 17 7.66 26.78 4.74
C ARG A 17 6.22 26.33 4.47
N GLY A 18 5.47 26.04 5.55
CA GLY A 18 4.03 25.80 5.48
C GLY A 18 3.51 24.51 6.09
N HIS A 19 4.35 23.69 6.76
CA HIS A 19 3.89 22.52 7.48
C HIS A 19 3.40 22.90 8.89
N PRO A 20 2.23 22.39 9.34
CA PRO A 20 1.78 22.57 10.72
C PRO A 20 2.79 21.91 11.70
N PRO A 21 2.78 22.34 12.98
CA PRO A 21 3.79 21.89 13.96
C PRO A 21 3.78 20.38 14.12
N ALA A 22 4.97 19.79 14.20
CA ALA A 22 5.26 18.35 14.25
C ALA A 22 4.41 17.55 15.25
N SER A 23 3.94 18.15 16.34
CA SER A 23 3.12 17.49 17.36
C SER A 23 1.71 17.09 16.90
N ARG A 24 1.07 17.90 16.02
CA ARG A 24 -0.31 17.63 15.56
C ARG A 24 -0.35 16.50 14.52
N TYR A 25 0.64 16.43 13.62
CA TYR A 25 0.78 15.33 12.67
C TYR A 25 1.12 14.02 13.37
N ALA A 26 1.99 14.05 14.39
CA ALA A 26 2.34 12.85 15.12
C ALA A 26 1.12 12.18 15.79
N GLN A 27 0.19 12.95 16.34
CA GLN A 27 -1.04 12.41 16.94
C GLN A 27 -1.99 11.81 15.89
N GLU A 28 -2.18 12.46 14.74
CA GLU A 28 -3.05 11.95 13.69
C GLU A 28 -2.46 10.71 13.02
N ASP A 29 -1.16 10.71 12.76
CA ASP A 29 -0.45 9.56 12.19
C ASP A 29 -0.53 8.36 13.13
N ALA A 30 -0.34 8.54 14.43
CA ALA A 30 -0.50 7.50 15.43
C ALA A 30 -1.94 6.97 15.50
N ARG A 31 -2.95 7.85 15.36
CA ARG A 31 -4.36 7.45 15.32
C ARG A 31 -4.66 6.60 14.08
N VAL A 32 -4.24 7.03 12.89
CA VAL A 32 -4.43 6.27 11.65
C VAL A 32 -3.74 4.91 11.76
N PHE A 33 -2.52 4.89 12.28
CA PHE A 33 -1.76 3.66 12.52
C PHE A 33 -2.53 2.72 13.46
N ALA A 34 -2.98 3.21 14.62
CA ALA A 34 -3.72 2.42 15.59
C ALA A 34 -5.01 1.83 15.00
N LEU A 35 -5.77 2.62 14.25
CA LEU A 35 -6.98 2.15 13.55
C LEU A 35 -6.64 1.04 12.54
N ALA A 36 -5.58 1.21 11.76
CA ALA A 36 -5.16 0.24 10.74
C ALA A 36 -4.76 -1.11 11.36
N VAL A 37 -3.95 -1.10 12.42
CA VAL A 37 -3.51 -2.35 13.06
C VAL A 37 -4.65 -3.02 13.84
N ARG A 38 -5.54 -2.25 14.47
CA ARG A 38 -6.74 -2.76 15.14
C ARG A 38 -7.76 -3.36 14.17
N ALA A 39 -7.82 -2.91 12.94
CA ALA A 39 -8.66 -3.53 11.91
C ALA A 39 -8.21 -4.96 11.57
N ILE A 40 -6.96 -5.32 11.86
CA ILE A 40 -6.39 -6.66 11.60
C ILE A 40 -6.49 -7.53 12.85
N SER A 41 -6.18 -6.99 14.03
CA SER A 41 -6.17 -7.73 15.30
C SER A 41 -6.58 -6.82 16.45
N PRO A 42 -7.39 -7.29 17.42
CA PRO A 42 -7.67 -6.52 18.62
C PRO A 42 -6.35 -6.27 19.38
N LEU A 43 -6.07 -5.00 19.63
CA LEU A 43 -4.87 -4.51 20.31
C LEU A 43 -5.29 -3.43 21.31
N GLU A 44 -4.80 -3.53 22.54
CA GLU A 44 -4.99 -2.53 23.57
C GLU A 44 -4.10 -1.30 23.35
N ASP A 45 -4.36 -0.21 24.05
CA ASP A 45 -3.55 1.01 23.95
C ASP A 45 -2.07 0.78 24.36
N ALA A 46 -1.84 -0.11 25.34
CA ALA A 46 -0.50 -0.51 25.75
C ALA A 46 0.25 -1.25 24.63
N ASP A 47 -0.41 -2.10 23.85
CA ASP A 47 0.16 -2.78 22.70
C ASP A 47 0.53 -1.76 21.60
N ILE A 48 -0.38 -0.81 21.33
CA ILE A 48 -0.12 0.27 20.36
C ILE A 48 1.08 1.12 20.79
N ALA A 49 1.17 1.48 22.07
CA ALA A 49 2.31 2.24 22.58
C ALA A 49 3.65 1.51 22.36
N GLN A 50 3.70 0.17 22.54
CA GLN A 50 4.89 -0.63 22.31
C GLN A 50 5.39 -0.57 20.88
N VAL A 51 4.49 -0.68 19.87
CA VAL A 51 4.90 -0.62 18.46
C VAL A 51 5.26 0.81 18.06
N LEU A 52 4.53 1.81 18.54
CA LEU A 52 4.86 3.21 18.26
C LEU A 52 6.25 3.59 18.77
N ALA A 53 6.71 2.98 19.86
CA ALA A 53 8.06 3.20 20.41
C ALA A 53 9.19 2.71 19.47
N ILE A 54 8.91 1.77 18.58
CA ILE A 54 9.87 1.26 17.59
C ILE A 54 9.63 1.80 16.18
N THR A 55 8.55 2.59 15.97
CA THR A 55 8.25 3.19 14.67
C THR A 55 8.87 4.57 14.54
N ARG A 56 9.10 4.96 13.29
CA ARG A 56 9.51 6.30 12.92
C ARG A 56 8.73 6.80 11.69
N PRO A 57 8.49 8.12 11.59
CA PRO A 57 7.86 8.69 10.40
C PRO A 57 8.85 8.62 9.22
N ARG A 58 8.32 8.33 8.05
CA ARG A 58 9.01 8.42 6.77
C ARG A 58 8.13 9.18 5.77
N GLU A 59 8.67 10.24 5.23
CA GLU A 59 8.01 11.06 4.22
C GLU A 59 8.62 10.77 2.84
N LEU A 60 7.75 10.59 1.86
CA LEU A 60 8.13 10.35 0.47
C LEU A 60 7.47 11.42 -0.40
N ALA A 61 8.25 12.16 -1.14
CA ALA A 61 7.74 12.98 -2.22
C ALA A 61 7.25 12.08 -3.37
N ARG A 62 6.37 12.61 -4.23
CA ARG A 62 5.94 11.91 -5.43
C ARG A 62 7.13 11.41 -6.25
N GLY A 63 7.10 10.14 -6.63
CA GLY A 63 8.16 9.47 -7.40
C GLY A 63 9.31 8.94 -6.54
N GLN A 64 9.35 9.22 -5.23
CA GLN A 64 10.32 8.61 -4.33
C GLN A 64 9.95 7.17 -4.00
N PHE A 65 10.97 6.35 -3.81
CA PHE A 65 10.81 4.92 -3.55
C PHE A 65 10.91 4.60 -2.06
N LEU A 66 10.01 3.76 -1.59
CA LEU A 66 10.14 3.07 -0.32
C LEU A 66 11.08 1.87 -0.45
N LEU A 67 11.00 1.16 -1.59
CA LEU A 67 11.80 -0.03 -1.92
C LEU A 67 12.01 -0.10 -3.43
N ARG A 68 13.21 -0.48 -3.86
CA ARG A 68 13.54 -0.73 -5.28
C ARG A 68 13.82 -2.21 -5.51
N ALA A 69 13.50 -2.70 -6.70
CA ALA A 69 13.94 -4.02 -7.11
C ALA A 69 15.48 -4.13 -7.01
N GLY A 70 15.97 -5.26 -6.53
CA GLY A 70 17.38 -5.50 -6.23
C GLY A 70 17.81 -5.09 -4.81
N GLU A 71 17.07 -4.21 -4.13
CA GLU A 71 17.33 -3.87 -2.73
C GLU A 71 16.78 -4.96 -1.79
N ARG A 72 17.36 -5.09 -0.60
CA ARG A 72 16.80 -5.95 0.45
C ARG A 72 15.72 -5.19 1.21
N ALA A 73 14.56 -5.79 1.35
CA ALA A 73 13.52 -5.26 2.22
C ALA A 73 13.97 -5.38 3.69
N CYS A 74 13.79 -4.32 4.47
CA CYS A 74 14.19 -4.25 5.87
C CYS A 74 13.12 -3.62 6.76
N GLU A 75 12.11 -3.02 6.17
CA GLU A 75 11.11 -2.22 6.87
C GLU A 75 9.69 -2.75 6.63
N VAL A 76 8.89 -2.67 7.67
CA VAL A 76 7.43 -2.81 7.62
C VAL A 76 6.79 -1.54 8.15
N GLY A 77 5.56 -1.25 7.73
CA GLY A 77 4.90 -0.04 8.21
C GLY A 77 3.43 0.06 7.79
N VAL A 78 2.85 1.22 8.05
CA VAL A 78 1.49 1.57 7.65
C VAL A 78 1.52 2.92 6.96
N VAL A 79 0.87 3.03 5.81
CA VAL A 79 0.64 4.31 5.13
C VAL A 79 -0.33 5.12 5.98
N VAL A 80 0.08 6.28 6.46
CA VAL A 80 -0.80 7.16 7.27
C VAL A 80 -1.47 8.23 6.42
N SER A 81 -0.82 8.67 5.35
CA SER A 81 -1.45 9.54 4.33
C SER A 81 -0.76 9.37 2.98
N GLY A 82 -1.46 9.68 1.89
CA GLY A 82 -0.92 9.59 0.55
C GLY A 82 -1.24 8.27 -0.15
N LEU A 83 -0.38 7.87 -1.09
CA LEU A 83 -0.61 6.74 -1.98
C LEU A 83 0.69 6.11 -2.44
N LEU A 84 0.85 4.83 -2.16
CA LEU A 84 1.91 3.98 -2.71
C LEU A 84 1.40 3.13 -3.86
N ARG A 85 2.27 2.85 -4.81
CA ARG A 85 2.08 1.83 -5.85
C ARG A 85 3.19 0.79 -5.76
N GLU A 86 2.81 -0.47 -5.69
CA GLU A 86 3.73 -1.60 -5.77
C GLU A 86 3.63 -2.22 -7.18
N TYR A 87 4.77 -2.45 -7.84
CA TYR A 87 4.81 -2.98 -9.20
C TYR A 87 6.08 -3.78 -9.48
N PHE A 88 6.00 -4.63 -10.50
CA PHE A 88 7.13 -5.33 -11.08
C PHE A 88 7.51 -4.71 -12.43
N VAL A 89 8.76 -4.83 -12.81
CA VAL A 89 9.23 -4.55 -14.17
C VAL A 89 9.52 -5.88 -14.85
N MET A 90 8.89 -6.11 -15.99
CA MET A 90 9.07 -7.32 -16.79
C MET A 90 10.36 -7.21 -17.63
N PRO A 91 10.87 -8.34 -18.21
CA PRO A 91 12.07 -8.31 -19.05
C PRO A 91 11.98 -7.37 -20.27
N ASP A 92 10.76 -7.12 -20.76
CA ASP A 92 10.48 -6.18 -21.86
C ASP A 92 10.37 -4.71 -21.39
N GLY A 93 10.66 -4.43 -20.12
CA GLY A 93 10.53 -3.10 -19.52
C GLY A 93 9.11 -2.71 -19.11
N THR A 94 8.11 -3.56 -19.35
CA THR A 94 6.72 -3.26 -19.00
C THR A 94 6.50 -3.29 -17.49
N GLU A 95 5.90 -2.23 -16.94
CA GLU A 95 5.47 -2.21 -15.54
C GLU A 95 4.17 -2.99 -15.32
N ARG A 96 4.15 -3.86 -14.33
CA ARG A 96 2.97 -4.60 -13.88
C ARG A 96 2.62 -4.20 -12.45
N THR A 97 1.58 -3.38 -12.31
CA THR A 97 1.10 -2.92 -11.00
C THR A 97 0.50 -4.08 -10.23
N LYS A 98 1.04 -4.33 -9.04
CA LYS A 98 0.63 -5.40 -8.13
C LYS A 98 -0.43 -4.91 -7.15
N ALA A 99 -0.21 -3.74 -6.53
CA ALA A 99 -1.10 -3.19 -5.50
C ALA A 99 -1.02 -1.66 -5.42
N PHE A 100 -2.03 -1.06 -4.80
CA PHE A 100 -2.04 0.32 -4.34
C PHE A 100 -2.23 0.34 -2.83
N GLY A 101 -1.39 1.12 -2.14
CA GLY A 101 -1.44 1.31 -0.70
C GLY A 101 -1.96 2.70 -0.36
N LEU A 102 -3.19 2.79 0.13
CA LEU A 102 -3.84 3.99 0.63
C LEU A 102 -3.63 4.12 2.15
N SER A 103 -4.11 5.22 2.74
CA SER A 103 -4.13 5.39 4.20
C SER A 103 -4.71 4.16 4.90
N GLY A 104 -4.03 3.67 5.94
CA GLY A 104 -4.34 2.44 6.65
C GLY A 104 -3.76 1.16 6.01
N TYR A 105 -3.11 1.25 4.85
CA TYR A 105 -2.55 0.07 4.19
C TYR A 105 -1.23 -0.36 4.83
N PRO A 106 -1.10 -1.66 5.25
CA PRO A 106 0.19 -2.22 5.66
C PRO A 106 1.15 -2.23 4.48
N THR A 107 2.32 -1.64 4.64
CA THR A 107 3.33 -1.53 3.58
C THR A 107 4.63 -2.23 3.96
N GLY A 108 5.42 -2.55 2.95
CA GLY A 108 6.61 -3.38 3.03
C GLY A 108 6.45 -4.66 2.20
N SER A 109 7.55 -5.23 1.72
CA SER A 109 7.48 -6.47 0.94
C SER A 109 7.65 -7.68 1.86
N LEU A 110 6.55 -8.15 2.48
CA LEU A 110 6.60 -9.27 3.43
C LEU A 110 7.21 -10.54 2.79
N ALA A 111 6.94 -10.82 1.53
CA ALA A 111 7.52 -11.98 0.85
C ALA A 111 9.06 -11.88 0.76
N ASP A 112 9.59 -10.70 0.49
CA ASP A 112 11.03 -10.46 0.40
C ASP A 112 11.69 -10.48 1.80
N LEU A 113 10.99 -9.94 2.81
CA LEU A 113 11.42 -10.01 4.22
C LEU A 113 11.51 -11.46 4.71
N LEU A 114 10.53 -12.30 4.40
CA LEU A 114 10.50 -13.71 4.79
C LEU A 114 11.53 -14.56 4.04
N SER A 115 11.72 -14.29 2.73
CA SER A 115 12.67 -15.05 1.93
C SER A 115 14.13 -14.61 2.12
N GLY A 116 14.34 -13.36 2.61
CA GLY A 116 15.66 -12.74 2.71
C GLY A 116 16.32 -12.46 1.35
N GLN A 117 15.58 -12.60 0.25
CA GLN A 117 16.08 -12.36 -1.09
C GLN A 117 15.94 -10.88 -1.49
N PRO A 118 16.74 -10.36 -2.41
CA PRO A 118 16.53 -9.05 -2.99
C PRO A 118 15.12 -8.91 -3.58
N SER A 119 14.49 -7.75 -3.37
CA SER A 119 13.13 -7.50 -3.85
C SER A 119 13.04 -7.58 -5.37
N LYS A 120 11.97 -8.18 -5.85
CA LYS A 120 11.56 -8.12 -7.27
C LYS A 120 10.64 -6.95 -7.55
N ALA A 121 10.09 -6.33 -6.51
CA ALA A 121 9.13 -5.25 -6.61
C ALA A 121 9.76 -3.88 -6.37
N PHE A 122 9.13 -2.88 -6.99
CA PHE A 122 9.29 -1.49 -6.63
C PHE A 122 8.10 -1.05 -5.79
N ILE A 123 8.33 -0.23 -4.78
CA ILE A 123 7.29 0.48 -4.02
C ILE A 123 7.57 1.97 -4.14
N VAL A 124 6.70 2.71 -4.81
CA VAL A 124 6.88 4.14 -5.14
C VAL A 124 5.70 4.97 -4.65
N ALA A 125 5.97 6.19 -4.22
CA ALA A 125 4.94 7.17 -3.88
C ALA A 125 4.36 7.80 -5.16
N GLU A 126 3.05 7.65 -5.38
CA GLU A 126 2.33 8.29 -6.50
C GLU A 126 1.95 9.76 -6.21
N GLU A 127 1.96 10.14 -4.95
CA GLU A 127 1.76 11.50 -4.43
C GLU A 127 2.57 11.66 -3.13
N PRO A 128 2.66 12.87 -2.53
CA PRO A 128 3.31 13.04 -1.22
C PRO A 128 2.69 12.08 -0.20
N THR A 129 3.53 11.22 0.40
CA THR A 129 3.08 10.10 1.20
C THR A 129 3.83 10.06 2.53
N ARG A 130 3.10 9.90 3.64
CA ARG A 130 3.67 9.66 4.97
C ARG A 130 3.37 8.24 5.41
N ILE A 131 4.36 7.64 6.04
CA ILE A 131 4.33 6.25 6.50
C ILE A 131 4.91 6.22 7.92
N LEU A 132 4.34 5.43 8.82
CA LEU A 132 5.03 5.00 10.03
C LEU A 132 5.67 3.65 9.75
N VAL A 133 7.00 3.59 9.85
CA VAL A 133 7.78 2.37 9.57
C VAL A 133 8.54 1.92 10.81
N ALA A 134 8.74 0.61 10.94
CA ALA A 134 9.65 -0.02 11.88
C ALA A 134 10.62 -0.93 11.12
N ASP A 135 11.81 -1.14 11.67
CA ASP A 135 12.71 -2.16 11.17
C ASP A 135 12.06 -3.54 11.42
N TYR A 136 12.13 -4.43 10.43
CA TYR A 136 11.48 -5.74 10.54
C TYR A 136 12.04 -6.58 11.69
N ALA A 137 13.36 -6.46 11.97
CA ALA A 137 13.99 -7.13 13.10
C ALA A 137 13.40 -6.66 14.45
N ASP A 138 13.14 -5.35 14.61
CA ASP A 138 12.53 -4.81 15.82
C ASP A 138 11.07 -5.27 15.98
N SER A 139 10.36 -5.39 14.85
CA SER A 139 8.99 -5.94 14.82
C SER A 139 8.95 -7.41 15.23
N LEU A 140 9.93 -8.22 14.81
CA LEU A 140 10.06 -9.63 15.24
C LEU A 140 10.40 -9.69 16.74
N ALA A 141 11.37 -8.89 17.22
CA ALA A 141 11.72 -8.85 18.63
C ALA A 141 10.54 -8.39 19.51
N LEU A 142 9.66 -7.51 18.99
CA LEU A 142 8.42 -7.17 19.69
C LEU A 142 7.44 -8.36 19.72
N ALA A 143 7.28 -9.08 18.62
CA ALA A 143 6.41 -10.26 18.55
C ALA A 143 6.89 -11.41 19.46
N ASP A 144 8.19 -11.54 19.70
CA ASP A 144 8.77 -12.55 20.61
C ASP A 144 8.39 -12.30 22.07
N ARG A 145 8.23 -11.05 22.48
CA ARG A 145 7.90 -10.66 23.87
C ARG A 145 6.43 -10.28 24.09
N SER A 146 5.64 -10.12 23.02
CA SER A 146 4.21 -9.75 23.08
C SER A 146 3.34 -10.72 22.29
N LEU A 147 2.50 -11.46 23.00
CA LEU A 147 1.53 -12.38 22.37
C LEU A 147 0.55 -11.64 21.45
N ALA A 148 0.15 -10.42 21.82
CA ALA A 148 -0.74 -9.58 21.02
C ALA A 148 -0.11 -9.25 19.65
N TRP A 149 1.18 -8.86 19.61
CA TRP A 149 1.90 -8.57 18.38
C TRP A 149 2.24 -9.83 17.57
N ARG A 150 2.51 -10.95 18.21
CA ARG A 150 2.65 -12.24 17.51
C ARG A 150 1.36 -12.60 16.78
N ARG A 151 0.22 -12.53 17.45
CA ARG A 151 -1.12 -12.77 16.86
C ARG A 151 -1.44 -11.79 15.74
N TYR A 152 -1.04 -10.51 15.88
CA TYR A 152 -1.17 -9.53 14.79
C TYR A 152 -0.38 -9.97 13.55
N GLY A 153 0.88 -10.36 13.71
CA GLY A 153 1.73 -10.83 12.59
C GLY A 153 1.14 -12.06 11.89
N GLU A 154 0.62 -13.03 12.65
CA GLU A 154 -0.06 -14.22 12.10
C GLU A 154 -1.30 -13.83 11.30
N ARG A 155 -2.17 -12.99 11.84
CA ARG A 155 -3.39 -12.52 11.17
C ARG A 155 -3.07 -11.68 9.93
N LEU A 156 -2.10 -10.80 10.00
CA LEU A 156 -1.64 -10.02 8.84
C LEU A 156 -1.16 -10.94 7.72
N THR A 157 -0.37 -11.98 8.04
CA THR A 157 0.12 -12.96 7.07
C THR A 157 -1.02 -13.73 6.42
N GLN A 158 -2.00 -14.19 7.22
CA GLN A 158 -3.22 -14.85 6.72
C GLN A 158 -4.02 -13.92 5.79
N LEU A 159 -4.22 -12.66 6.19
CA LEU A 159 -4.92 -11.66 5.38
C LEU A 159 -4.21 -11.42 4.05
N ILE A 160 -2.89 -11.27 4.07
CA ILE A 160 -2.09 -11.11 2.84
C ILE A 160 -2.23 -12.33 1.93
N LEU A 161 -2.23 -13.55 2.48
CA LEU A 161 -2.43 -14.78 1.71
C LEU A 161 -3.80 -14.79 1.02
N LEU A 162 -4.87 -14.46 1.76
CA LEU A 162 -6.23 -14.39 1.20
C LEU A 162 -6.35 -13.33 0.10
N VAL A 163 -5.77 -12.14 0.32
CA VAL A 163 -5.75 -11.06 -0.69
C VAL A 163 -5.00 -11.49 -1.95
N LYS A 164 -3.90 -12.24 -1.80
CA LYS A 164 -3.13 -12.77 -2.95
C LYS A 164 -3.91 -13.84 -3.71
N ALA A 165 -4.55 -14.78 -3.01
CA ALA A 165 -5.38 -15.82 -3.63
C ALA A 165 -6.57 -15.21 -4.39
N GLU A 166 -7.24 -14.22 -3.80
CA GLU A 166 -8.33 -13.50 -4.47
C GLU A 166 -7.82 -12.75 -5.71
N ARG A 167 -6.63 -12.15 -5.61
CA ARG A 167 -6.00 -11.46 -6.75
C ARG A 167 -5.63 -12.42 -7.89
N GLU A 168 -5.16 -13.60 -7.56
CA GLU A 168 -4.88 -14.66 -8.53
C GLU A 168 -6.17 -15.10 -9.25
N TYR A 169 -7.24 -15.35 -8.49
CA TYR A 169 -8.57 -15.66 -9.04
C TYR A 169 -9.08 -14.54 -9.96
N GLU A 170 -8.97 -13.27 -9.56
CA GLU A 170 -9.34 -12.14 -10.40
C GLU A 170 -8.62 -12.17 -11.76
N LEU A 171 -7.32 -12.45 -11.75
CA LEU A 171 -6.50 -12.43 -12.97
C LEU A 171 -6.76 -13.63 -13.89
N LEU A 172 -7.00 -14.81 -13.33
CA LEU A 172 -7.16 -16.07 -14.06
C LEU A 172 -8.61 -16.37 -14.43
N GLY A 173 -9.55 -16.05 -13.54
CA GLY A 173 -10.96 -16.49 -13.64
C GLY A 173 -11.96 -15.43 -14.06
N MET A 174 -11.57 -14.13 -14.08
CA MET A 174 -12.52 -13.05 -14.34
C MET A 174 -12.21 -12.32 -15.65
N ASP A 175 -13.24 -11.84 -16.34
CA ASP A 175 -13.08 -10.93 -17.47
C ASP A 175 -12.65 -9.51 -17.03
N ALA A 176 -12.24 -8.69 -18.00
CA ALA A 176 -11.72 -7.35 -17.73
C ALA A 176 -12.78 -6.40 -17.14
N ALA A 177 -14.06 -6.58 -17.49
CA ALA A 177 -15.15 -5.73 -17.00
C ALA A 177 -15.42 -6.03 -15.53
N ALA A 178 -15.50 -7.31 -15.15
CA ALA A 178 -15.68 -7.75 -13.78
C ALA A 178 -14.47 -7.33 -12.89
N ARG A 179 -13.22 -7.46 -13.38
CA ARG A 179 -12.05 -6.95 -12.69
C ARG A 179 -12.11 -5.43 -12.47
N TYR A 180 -12.58 -4.68 -13.46
CA TYR A 180 -12.73 -3.23 -13.35
C TYR A 180 -13.79 -2.82 -12.31
N GLU A 181 -14.92 -3.53 -12.24
CA GLU A 181 -15.94 -3.29 -11.21
C GLU A 181 -15.39 -3.58 -9.79
N ARG A 182 -14.68 -4.70 -9.60
CA ARG A 182 -14.01 -5.01 -8.33
C ARG A 182 -12.95 -3.96 -7.96
N PHE A 183 -12.15 -3.52 -8.92
CA PHE A 183 -11.18 -2.45 -8.70
C PHE A 183 -11.85 -1.17 -8.22
N SER A 184 -12.92 -0.76 -8.87
CA SER A 184 -13.66 0.47 -8.53
C SER A 184 -14.31 0.40 -7.14
N ALA A 185 -14.76 -0.79 -6.73
CA ALA A 185 -15.32 -1.02 -5.39
C ALA A 185 -14.21 -1.04 -4.31
N ARG A 186 -13.07 -1.67 -4.62
CA ARG A 186 -11.92 -1.77 -3.68
C ARG A 186 -11.21 -0.44 -3.47
N TYR A 187 -11.15 0.40 -4.52
CA TYR A 187 -10.40 1.65 -4.53
C TYR A 187 -11.27 2.83 -5.00
N PRO A 188 -12.29 3.23 -4.23
CA PRO A 188 -13.15 4.35 -4.60
C PRO A 188 -12.33 5.64 -4.76
N GLY A 189 -12.48 6.31 -5.90
CA GLY A 189 -11.79 7.58 -6.21
C GLY A 189 -10.32 7.45 -6.64
N LEU A 190 -9.70 6.28 -6.58
CA LEU A 190 -8.28 6.09 -6.91
C LEU A 190 -7.94 6.49 -8.35
N GLU A 191 -8.88 6.28 -9.29
CA GLU A 191 -8.67 6.62 -10.71
C GLU A 191 -8.39 8.10 -10.98
N ALA A 192 -8.79 8.99 -10.08
CA ALA A 192 -8.48 10.43 -10.17
C ALA A 192 -7.08 10.78 -9.65
N ARG A 193 -6.43 9.87 -8.90
CA ARG A 193 -5.15 10.07 -8.22
C ARG A 193 -3.97 9.42 -8.93
N VAL A 194 -4.21 8.47 -9.84
CA VAL A 194 -3.16 7.72 -10.53
C VAL A 194 -3.31 7.80 -12.04
N ALA A 195 -2.20 7.64 -12.76
CA ALA A 195 -2.23 7.58 -14.21
C ALA A 195 -3.03 6.37 -14.70
N ALA A 196 -3.83 6.56 -15.77
CA ALA A 196 -4.67 5.51 -16.35
C ALA A 196 -3.86 4.25 -16.73
N ARG A 197 -2.59 4.40 -17.14
CA ARG A 197 -1.70 3.27 -17.42
C ARG A 197 -1.46 2.37 -16.21
N HIS A 198 -1.39 2.93 -14.98
CA HIS A 198 -1.20 2.15 -13.76
C HIS A 198 -2.46 1.37 -13.37
N VAL A 199 -3.65 1.95 -13.59
CA VAL A 199 -4.92 1.24 -13.44
C VAL A 199 -5.05 0.13 -14.47
N ALA A 200 -4.76 0.40 -15.74
CA ALA A 200 -4.79 -0.60 -16.81
C ALA A 200 -3.80 -1.76 -16.51
N SER A 201 -2.59 -1.42 -16.08
CA SER A 201 -1.57 -2.38 -15.64
C SER A 201 -2.05 -3.25 -14.47
N TYR A 202 -2.67 -2.65 -13.43
CA TYR A 202 -3.29 -3.38 -12.33
C TYR A 202 -4.37 -4.36 -12.83
N LEU A 203 -5.21 -3.94 -13.75
CA LEU A 203 -6.27 -4.77 -14.33
C LEU A 203 -5.78 -5.84 -15.32
N GLY A 204 -4.50 -5.81 -15.72
CA GLY A 204 -3.95 -6.71 -16.74
C GLY A 204 -4.50 -6.45 -18.13
N ILE A 205 -4.80 -5.19 -18.47
CA ILE A 205 -5.35 -4.76 -19.76
C ILE A 205 -4.58 -3.57 -20.34
N THR A 206 -4.86 -3.20 -21.59
CA THR A 206 -4.30 -2.00 -22.22
C THR A 206 -5.05 -0.73 -21.77
N ALA A 207 -4.38 0.43 -21.85
CA ALA A 207 -5.02 1.73 -21.58
C ALA A 207 -6.21 2.01 -22.51
N VAL A 208 -6.15 1.54 -23.78
CA VAL A 208 -7.25 1.65 -24.74
C VAL A 208 -8.45 0.82 -24.27
N HIS A 209 -8.22 -0.40 -23.81
CA HIS A 209 -9.29 -1.24 -23.26
C HIS A 209 -9.92 -0.62 -22.01
N LEU A 210 -9.12 -0.09 -21.08
CA LEU A 210 -9.62 0.64 -19.91
C LEU A 210 -10.52 1.82 -20.32
N SER A 211 -10.10 2.62 -21.31
CA SER A 211 -10.89 3.73 -21.83
C SER A 211 -12.27 3.29 -22.35
N ARG A 212 -12.33 2.14 -23.04
CA ARG A 212 -13.60 1.55 -23.53
C ARG A 212 -14.50 1.10 -22.36
N LEU A 213 -13.93 0.46 -21.33
CA LEU A 213 -14.66 0.06 -20.11
C LEU A 213 -15.26 1.27 -19.38
N ARG A 214 -14.45 2.32 -19.18
CA ARG A 214 -14.90 3.59 -18.57
C ARG A 214 -16.07 4.22 -19.33
N ARG A 215 -16.00 4.22 -20.65
CA ARG A 215 -17.07 4.73 -21.51
C ARG A 215 -18.35 3.94 -21.34
N ARG A 216 -18.28 2.59 -21.41
CA ARG A 216 -19.45 1.70 -21.23
C ARG A 216 -20.12 1.94 -19.87
N ARG A 217 -19.35 2.03 -18.78
CA ARG A 217 -19.86 2.27 -17.44
C ARG A 217 -20.58 3.61 -17.32
N ARG A 218 -20.02 4.67 -17.93
CA ARG A 218 -20.69 6.00 -17.96
C ARG A 218 -22.03 5.97 -18.69
N TYR A 219 -22.11 5.29 -19.82
CA TYR A 219 -23.37 5.15 -20.57
C TYR A 219 -24.41 4.36 -19.77
N ALA A 220 -24.02 3.25 -19.14
CA ALA A 220 -24.93 2.46 -18.32
C ALA A 220 -25.47 3.27 -17.13
N ALA A 221 -24.63 4.03 -16.44
CA ALA A 221 -25.02 4.91 -15.33
C ALA A 221 -25.95 6.04 -15.78
N ALA A 222 -25.71 6.64 -16.96
CA ALA A 222 -26.57 7.66 -17.52
C ALA A 222 -27.96 7.11 -17.90
N ALA A 223 -28.03 5.95 -18.54
CA ALA A 223 -29.27 5.28 -18.91
C ALA A 223 -30.12 4.93 -17.66
N LEU A 224 -29.48 4.46 -16.58
CA LEU A 224 -30.17 4.15 -15.33
C LEU A 224 -30.77 5.43 -14.70
N ARG A 225 -30.03 6.53 -14.67
CA ARG A 225 -30.51 7.82 -14.14
C ARG A 225 -31.71 8.36 -14.94
N THR A 226 -31.70 8.19 -16.27
CA THR A 226 -32.82 8.60 -17.13
C THR A 226 -34.06 7.80 -16.82
N ARG A 227 -33.95 6.48 -16.65
CA ARG A 227 -35.08 5.60 -16.30
C ARG A 227 -35.68 5.94 -14.93
N LEU A 228 -34.83 6.20 -13.90
CA LEU A 228 -35.29 6.57 -12.56
C LEU A 228 -35.98 7.96 -12.50
N LYS A 229 -35.73 8.84 -13.47
CA LYS A 229 -36.41 10.15 -13.56
C LYS A 229 -37.74 10.08 -14.33
N ALA A 230 -37.98 9.01 -15.09
CA ALA A 230 -39.15 8.79 -15.88
C ALA A 230 -40.23 7.90 -15.20
N SER A 231 -39.90 7.35 -14.02
CA SER A 231 -40.77 6.63 -13.09
C SER A 231 -41.21 7.52 -11.94
#